data_25540ff9701d7459a0d9c276f67917f4
#
_entry.id   25540ff9701d7459a0d9c276f67917f4
#
_cell.length_a   1.000
_cell.length_b   1.000
_cell.length_c   1.000
_cell.angle_alpha   90.00
_cell.angle_beta   90.00
_cell.angle_gamma   90.00
#
_symmetry.space_group_name_H-M   'P 1'
#
loop_
_entity.id
_entity.type
_entity.pdbx_description
1 polymer ?
#
loop_
_entity_poly.entity_id
_entity_poly.type
_entity_poly.pdbx_seq_one_letter_code
_entity_poly.pdbx_strand_id
1 'polypeptide(L)'
;YNSCKAIHERSTHEASTYTQRVAVQNAITFCNTRKHTLRDQTIIHISFLAGLRAIEIAALCVGNVYDERGRARSQFTITQAQTKGDSARTIYVNKKLMRILDAYHAAVVGRAESAPLFMTQMRTRFSANTMCQLFLQIYKDCGLKGATSHSGRRTYITKLANAGINVRLLAELAGHKHISTTQR
;
A
#
# COMPACT_ATOMS: atom_id res chain seq x y z
N TYR A 1 23.90 23.87 21.88
CA TYR A 1 22.41 23.93 21.83
C TYR A 1 21.82 23.14 20.67
N ASN A 2 22.50 23.08 19.51
CA ASN A 2 22.01 22.33 18.33
C ASN A 2 22.12 20.80 18.45
N SER A 3 23.06 20.29 19.22
CA SER A 3 23.29 18.85 19.35
C SER A 3 22.21 18.11 20.15
N CYS A 4 21.67 18.72 21.20
CA CYS A 4 20.58 18.13 22.00
C CYS A 4 19.23 18.10 21.27
N LYS A 5 18.93 19.11 20.43
CA LYS A 5 17.71 19.09 19.59
C LYS A 5 17.76 17.96 18.56
N ALA A 6 18.91 17.78 17.88
CA ALA A 6 19.08 16.73 16.89
C ALA A 6 18.98 15.30 17.48
N ILE A 7 19.44 15.11 18.73
CA ILE A 7 19.31 13.83 19.45
C ILE A 7 17.85 13.57 19.85
N HIS A 8 17.14 14.59 20.33
CA HIS A 8 15.73 14.46 20.72
C HIS A 8 14.81 14.22 19.51
N GLU A 9 15.05 14.91 18.39
CA GLU A 9 14.31 14.69 17.13
C GLU A 9 14.56 13.31 16.54
N ARG A 10 15.78 12.77 16.60
CA ARG A 10 16.08 11.40 16.18
C ARG A 10 15.38 10.37 17.07
N SER A 11 15.38 10.53 18.38
CA SER A 11 14.73 9.61 19.31
C SER A 11 13.21 9.55 19.14
N THR A 12 12.55 10.70 18.99
CA THR A 12 11.09 10.75 18.73
C THR A 12 10.72 10.17 17.37
N HIS A 13 11.60 10.34 16.38
CA HIS A 13 11.41 9.84 15.03
C HIS A 13 11.58 8.31 14.95
N GLU A 14 12.56 7.74 15.65
CA GLU A 14 12.76 6.28 15.76
C GLU A 14 11.60 5.62 16.49
N ALA A 15 11.12 6.20 17.57
CA ALA A 15 9.94 5.73 18.30
C ALA A 15 8.68 5.72 17.42
N SER A 16 8.45 6.78 16.63
CA SER A 16 7.33 6.86 15.67
C SER A 16 7.41 5.78 14.58
N THR A 17 8.61 5.53 14.04
CA THR A 17 8.83 4.52 13.00
C THR A 17 8.67 3.10 13.54
N TYR A 18 9.13 2.85 14.77
CA TYR A 18 8.93 1.58 15.47
C TYR A 18 7.44 1.29 15.70
N THR A 19 6.71 2.27 16.25
CA THR A 19 5.26 2.16 16.47
C THR A 19 4.49 1.86 15.18
N GLN A 20 4.87 2.50 14.07
CA GLN A 20 4.26 2.23 12.77
C GLN A 20 4.56 0.81 12.25
N ARG A 21 5.79 0.29 12.47
CA ARG A 21 6.14 -1.09 12.09
C ARG A 21 5.34 -2.11 12.88
N VAL A 22 5.21 -1.91 14.18
CA VAL A 22 4.41 -2.77 15.06
C VAL A 22 2.94 -2.77 14.64
N ALA A 23 2.39 -1.59 14.36
CA ALA A 23 1.00 -1.45 13.90
C ALA A 23 0.74 -2.23 12.59
N VAL A 24 1.65 -2.13 11.61
CA VAL A 24 1.55 -2.90 10.36
C VAL A 24 1.59 -4.40 10.63
N GLN A 25 2.54 -4.85 11.47
CA GLN A 25 2.69 -6.25 11.80
C GLN A 25 1.45 -6.80 12.50
N ASN A 26 0.85 -6.03 13.42
CA ASN A 26 -0.39 -6.40 14.09
C ASN A 26 -1.55 -6.57 13.10
N ALA A 27 -1.70 -5.64 12.15
CA ALA A 27 -2.74 -5.75 11.12
C ALA A 27 -2.54 -7.00 10.23
N ILE A 28 -1.30 -7.30 9.84
CA ILE A 28 -0.97 -8.48 9.04
C ILE A 28 -1.25 -9.78 9.84
N THR A 29 -0.82 -9.84 11.09
CA THR A 29 -1.06 -10.97 11.98
C THR A 29 -2.54 -11.20 12.21
N PHE A 30 -3.29 -10.12 12.44
CA PHE A 30 -4.75 -10.20 12.58
C PHE A 30 -5.42 -10.76 11.33
N CYS A 31 -4.92 -10.45 10.12
CA CYS A 31 -5.46 -11.02 8.90
C CYS A 31 -5.41 -12.57 8.87
N ASN A 32 -4.55 -13.23 9.67
CA ASN A 32 -4.53 -14.70 9.78
C ASN A 32 -5.83 -15.28 10.35
N THR A 33 -6.59 -14.50 11.11
CA THR A 33 -7.88 -14.92 11.68
C THR A 33 -9.05 -14.74 10.71
N ARG A 34 -8.82 -14.12 9.53
CA ARG A 34 -9.86 -13.76 8.58
C ARG A 34 -10.02 -14.81 7.48
N LYS A 35 -11.25 -14.96 6.97
CA LYS A 35 -11.60 -15.91 5.89
C LYS A 35 -10.74 -15.72 4.62
N HIS A 36 -10.33 -14.49 4.31
CA HIS A 36 -9.59 -14.16 3.10
C HIS A 36 -8.17 -13.68 3.43
N THR A 37 -7.45 -14.45 4.26
CA THR A 37 -6.13 -14.13 4.80
C THR A 37 -5.16 -13.58 3.76
N LEU A 38 -4.84 -14.35 2.72
CA LEU A 38 -3.85 -13.95 1.70
C LEU A 38 -4.26 -12.66 0.97
N ARG A 39 -5.54 -12.51 0.63
CA ARG A 39 -6.06 -11.31 0.00
C ARG A 39 -5.86 -10.08 0.90
N ASP A 40 -6.33 -10.17 2.14
CA ASP A 40 -6.34 -9.05 3.07
C ASP A 40 -4.90 -8.64 3.45
N GLN A 41 -4.02 -9.62 3.69
CA GLN A 41 -2.58 -9.36 3.90
C GLN A 41 -1.93 -8.68 2.69
N THR A 42 -2.20 -9.16 1.48
CA THR A 42 -1.63 -8.59 0.24
C THR A 42 -2.10 -7.15 0.06
N ILE A 43 -3.38 -6.85 0.30
CA ILE A 43 -3.93 -5.49 0.26
C ILE A 43 -3.19 -4.55 1.25
N ILE A 44 -3.03 -4.99 2.50
CA ILE A 44 -2.28 -4.23 3.51
C ILE A 44 -0.84 -3.99 3.05
N HIS A 45 -0.14 -5.04 2.60
CA HIS A 45 1.24 -4.92 2.13
C HIS A 45 1.40 -3.95 0.95
N ILE A 46 0.52 -3.99 -0.04
CA ILE A 46 0.56 -3.04 -1.19
C ILE A 46 0.45 -1.60 -0.68
N SER A 47 -0.46 -1.31 0.25
CA SER A 47 -0.61 0.02 0.82
C SER A 47 0.66 0.50 1.52
N PHE A 48 1.33 -0.36 2.31
CA PHE A 48 2.51 0.00 3.11
C PHE A 48 3.85 -0.08 2.37
N LEU A 49 3.95 -0.91 1.31
CA LEU A 49 5.21 -1.16 0.59
C LEU A 49 5.29 -0.49 -0.78
N ALA A 50 4.13 -0.11 -1.34
CA ALA A 50 4.05 0.57 -2.64
C ALA A 50 3.24 1.88 -2.57
N GLY A 51 2.64 2.21 -1.43
CA GLY A 51 1.97 3.47 -1.19
C GLY A 51 0.70 3.71 -2.01
N LEU A 52 0.02 2.65 -2.48
CA LEU A 52 -1.20 2.80 -3.26
C LEU A 52 -2.36 3.30 -2.39
N ARG A 53 -3.22 4.12 -3.00
CA ARG A 53 -4.51 4.54 -2.42
C ARG A 53 -5.51 3.37 -2.47
N ALA A 54 -6.49 3.35 -1.58
CA ALA A 54 -7.54 2.31 -1.58
C ALA A 54 -8.26 2.19 -2.94
N ILE A 55 -8.56 3.31 -3.61
CA ILE A 55 -9.18 3.31 -4.94
C ILE A 55 -8.26 2.67 -6.00
N GLU A 56 -6.96 2.95 -5.94
CA GLU A 56 -5.97 2.38 -6.85
C GLU A 56 -5.85 0.87 -6.64
N ILE A 57 -5.83 0.41 -5.38
CA ILE A 57 -5.80 -1.03 -5.04
C ILE A 57 -7.06 -1.73 -5.53
N ALA A 58 -8.24 -1.10 -5.36
CA ALA A 58 -9.52 -1.62 -5.84
C ALA A 58 -9.57 -1.77 -7.37
N ALA A 59 -8.87 -0.88 -8.08
CA ALA A 59 -8.84 -0.83 -9.55
C ALA A 59 -7.80 -1.76 -10.19
N LEU A 60 -6.87 -2.36 -9.41
CA LEU A 60 -5.87 -3.27 -9.96
C LEU A 60 -6.50 -4.47 -10.65
N CYS A 61 -5.92 -4.82 -11.81
CA CYS A 61 -6.20 -6.04 -12.55
C CYS A 61 -5.02 -7.02 -12.45
N VAL A 62 -5.26 -8.29 -12.74
CA VAL A 62 -4.24 -9.35 -12.74
C VAL A 62 -3.07 -8.97 -13.64
N GLY A 63 -3.32 -8.55 -14.88
CA GLY A 63 -2.29 -8.16 -15.85
C GLY A 63 -1.52 -6.88 -15.50
N ASN A 64 -2.00 -6.04 -14.55
CA ASN A 64 -1.17 -4.96 -14.04
C ASN A 64 0.04 -5.50 -13.27
N VAL A 65 -0.17 -6.56 -12.49
CA VAL A 65 0.76 -7.03 -11.46
C VAL A 65 1.59 -8.22 -11.92
N TYR A 66 1.03 -9.11 -12.74
CA TYR A 66 1.69 -10.33 -13.19
C TYR A 66 2.06 -10.28 -14.67
N ASP A 67 3.17 -10.94 -15.01
CA ASP A 67 3.57 -11.20 -16.38
C ASP A 67 2.84 -12.45 -16.94
N GLU A 68 3.04 -12.77 -18.21
CA GLU A 68 2.46 -13.92 -18.90
C GLU A 68 2.84 -15.27 -18.25
N ARG A 69 3.93 -15.29 -17.47
CA ARG A 69 4.40 -16.47 -16.73
C ARG A 69 3.86 -16.52 -15.30
N GLY A 70 2.97 -15.57 -14.92
CA GLY A 70 2.41 -15.47 -13.58
C GLY A 70 3.37 -14.96 -12.52
N ARG A 71 4.50 -14.33 -12.89
CA ARG A 71 5.45 -13.76 -11.95
C ARG A 71 5.12 -12.29 -11.69
N ALA A 72 5.26 -11.85 -10.45
CA ALA A 72 5.06 -10.45 -10.10
C ALA A 72 6.06 -9.55 -10.84
N ARG A 73 5.55 -8.50 -11.47
CA ARG A 73 6.35 -7.48 -12.15
C ARG A 73 7.13 -6.65 -11.13
N SER A 74 8.38 -6.28 -11.42
CA SER A 74 9.17 -5.36 -10.59
C SER A 74 8.65 -3.93 -10.63
N GLN A 75 7.85 -3.60 -11.64
CA GLN A 75 7.14 -2.33 -11.77
C GLN A 75 5.90 -2.50 -12.64
N PHE A 76 4.88 -1.66 -12.41
CA PHE A 76 3.69 -1.59 -13.24
C PHE A 76 3.10 -0.17 -13.23
N THR A 77 2.32 0.15 -14.25
CA THR A 77 1.69 1.47 -14.36
C THR A 77 0.24 1.43 -13.90
N ILE A 78 -0.15 2.39 -13.06
CA ILE A 78 -1.54 2.72 -12.78
C ILE A 78 -1.97 3.77 -13.79
N THR A 79 -3.01 3.48 -14.56
CA THR A 79 -3.55 4.38 -15.58
C THR A 79 -4.38 5.49 -14.94
N GLN A 80 -4.62 6.57 -15.68
CA GLN A 80 -5.49 7.66 -15.23
C GLN A 80 -6.91 7.18 -14.88
N ALA A 81 -7.44 6.20 -15.59
CA ALA A 81 -8.75 5.61 -15.30
C ALA A 81 -8.80 4.86 -13.93
N GLN A 82 -7.66 4.38 -13.46
CA GLN A 82 -7.51 3.70 -12.17
C GLN A 82 -7.22 4.68 -11.02
N THR A 83 -6.93 5.94 -11.34
CA THR A 83 -6.74 7.02 -10.39
C THR A 83 -7.93 8.00 -10.49
N LYS A 84 -8.40 8.56 -9.41
CA LYS A 84 -9.54 9.51 -9.43
C LYS A 84 -9.16 10.86 -10.09
N GLY A 85 -8.88 10.84 -11.41
CA GLY A 85 -8.52 12.04 -12.18
C GLY A 85 -7.05 12.50 -12.05
N ASP A 86 -6.20 11.71 -11.38
CA ASP A 86 -4.76 11.92 -11.34
C ASP A 86 -4.08 11.39 -12.61
N SER A 87 -2.85 11.82 -12.87
CA SER A 87 -2.04 11.29 -13.97
C SER A 87 -1.65 9.83 -13.75
N ALA A 88 -1.43 9.11 -14.85
CA ALA A 88 -0.82 7.77 -14.79
C ALA A 88 0.54 7.85 -14.08
N ARG A 89 0.89 6.81 -13.31
CA ARG A 89 2.19 6.72 -12.64
C ARG A 89 2.71 5.30 -12.55
N THR A 90 4.04 5.18 -12.51
CA THR A 90 4.71 3.90 -12.31
C THR A 90 4.79 3.57 -10.82
N ILE A 91 4.46 2.33 -10.49
CA ILE A 91 4.61 1.74 -9.17
C ILE A 91 5.80 0.80 -9.18
N TYR A 92 6.75 1.04 -8.30
CA TYR A 92 7.92 0.18 -8.12
C TYR A 92 7.64 -0.85 -7.02
N VAL A 93 7.92 -2.11 -7.33
CA VAL A 93 7.65 -3.25 -6.43
C VAL A 93 8.98 -3.74 -5.86
N ASN A 94 9.18 -3.56 -4.56
CA ASN A 94 10.39 -4.04 -3.91
C ASN A 94 10.38 -5.58 -3.73
N LYS A 95 11.54 -6.17 -3.48
CA LYS A 95 11.70 -7.63 -3.34
C LYS A 95 10.75 -8.28 -2.32
N LYS A 96 10.44 -7.56 -1.22
CA LYS A 96 9.50 -8.07 -0.20
C LYS A 96 8.09 -8.16 -0.77
N LEU A 97 7.62 -7.10 -1.44
CA LEU A 97 6.29 -7.07 -2.04
C LEU A 97 6.18 -8.06 -3.20
N MET A 98 7.23 -8.23 -4.01
CA MET A 98 7.26 -9.27 -5.07
C MET A 98 6.97 -10.66 -4.51
N ARG A 99 7.66 -11.07 -3.44
CA ARG A 99 7.44 -12.39 -2.82
C ARG A 99 6.01 -12.56 -2.32
N ILE A 100 5.39 -11.50 -1.79
CA ILE A 100 4.02 -11.53 -1.31
C ILE A 100 3.04 -11.65 -2.47
N LEU A 101 3.29 -10.93 -3.58
CA LEU A 101 2.49 -11.02 -4.79
C LEU A 101 2.63 -12.40 -5.45
N ASP A 102 3.84 -12.95 -5.54
CA ASP A 102 4.06 -14.31 -6.05
C ASP A 102 3.30 -15.36 -5.22
N ALA A 103 3.29 -15.22 -3.89
CA ALA A 103 2.49 -16.09 -3.02
C ALA A 103 0.98 -15.90 -3.24
N TYR A 104 0.53 -14.69 -3.56
CA TYR A 104 -0.88 -14.41 -3.85
C TYR A 104 -1.31 -14.90 -5.24
N HIS A 105 -0.37 -15.13 -6.16
CA HIS A 105 -0.67 -15.58 -7.53
C HIS A 105 -1.58 -16.81 -7.57
N ALA A 106 -1.37 -17.78 -6.67
CA ALA A 106 -2.21 -18.99 -6.57
C ALA A 106 -3.72 -18.69 -6.41
N ALA A 107 -4.07 -17.53 -5.83
CA ALA A 107 -5.46 -17.11 -5.66
C ALA A 107 -6.08 -16.48 -6.92
N VAL A 108 -5.28 -16.18 -7.94
CA VAL A 108 -5.71 -15.50 -9.18
C VAL A 108 -5.38 -16.27 -10.45
N VAL A 109 -4.64 -17.38 -10.35
CA VAL A 109 -4.28 -18.24 -11.49
C VAL A 109 -5.54 -18.64 -12.26
N GLY A 110 -5.45 -18.62 -13.59
CA GLY A 110 -6.57 -18.91 -14.50
C GLY A 110 -7.58 -17.75 -14.68
N ARG A 111 -7.38 -16.60 -14.04
CA ARG A 111 -8.19 -15.40 -14.30
C ARG A 111 -7.62 -14.63 -15.50
N ALA A 112 -8.52 -14.01 -16.28
CA ALA A 112 -8.12 -13.13 -17.37
C ALA A 112 -7.29 -11.94 -16.84
N GLU A 113 -6.38 -11.41 -17.64
CA GLU A 113 -5.56 -10.24 -17.28
C GLU A 113 -6.39 -9.02 -16.90
N SER A 114 -7.55 -8.82 -17.54
CA SER A 114 -8.50 -7.74 -17.21
C SER A 114 -9.32 -7.98 -15.94
N ALA A 115 -9.27 -9.20 -15.38
CA ALA A 115 -10.01 -9.53 -14.15
C ALA A 115 -9.45 -8.75 -12.95
N PRO A 116 -10.32 -8.39 -11.97
CA PRO A 116 -9.87 -7.74 -10.75
C PRO A 116 -8.80 -8.57 -10.02
N LEU A 117 -7.70 -7.92 -9.61
CA LEU A 117 -6.69 -8.56 -8.76
C LEU A 117 -7.31 -9.03 -7.44
N PHE A 118 -8.09 -8.15 -6.81
CA PHE A 118 -8.80 -8.46 -5.57
C PHE A 118 -10.32 -8.50 -5.80
N MET A 119 -10.95 -9.53 -5.30
CA MET A 119 -12.40 -9.69 -5.33
C MET A 119 -12.97 -9.66 -3.91
N THR A 120 -14.20 -9.14 -3.79
CA THR A 120 -15.02 -9.23 -2.57
C THR A 120 -15.37 -10.69 -2.29
N GLN A 121 -15.99 -10.97 -1.15
CA GLN A 121 -16.51 -12.31 -0.90
C GLN A 121 -17.65 -12.72 -1.86
N MET A 122 -18.32 -11.75 -2.48
CA MET A 122 -19.34 -11.95 -3.53
C MET A 122 -18.72 -12.14 -4.93
N ARG A 123 -17.40 -12.30 -5.02
CA ARG A 123 -16.64 -12.45 -6.28
C ARG A 123 -16.79 -11.27 -7.25
N THR A 124 -17.10 -10.08 -6.75
CA THR A 124 -17.16 -8.84 -7.51
C THR A 124 -15.92 -7.98 -7.27
N ARG A 125 -15.65 -7.00 -8.16
CA ARG A 125 -14.63 -5.98 -7.97
C ARG A 125 -14.93 -5.15 -6.71
N PHE A 126 -13.90 -4.79 -5.95
CA PHE A 126 -14.06 -3.79 -4.90
C PHE A 126 -14.39 -2.42 -5.52
N SER A 127 -15.35 -1.71 -4.94
CA SER A 127 -15.45 -0.27 -5.12
C SER A 127 -14.42 0.45 -4.23
N ALA A 128 -14.16 1.73 -4.50
CA ALA A 128 -13.31 2.55 -3.63
C ALA A 128 -13.81 2.53 -2.17
N ASN A 129 -15.13 2.65 -1.99
CA ASN A 129 -15.74 2.66 -0.67
C ASN A 129 -15.60 1.31 0.04
N THR A 130 -15.92 0.19 -0.62
CA THR A 130 -15.78 -1.13 0.00
C THR A 130 -14.33 -1.47 0.32
N MET A 131 -13.36 -0.99 -0.46
CA MET A 131 -11.94 -1.13 -0.13
C MET A 131 -11.57 -0.29 1.11
N CYS A 132 -12.05 0.95 1.23
CA CYS A 132 -11.85 1.77 2.43
C CYS A 132 -12.47 1.11 3.66
N GLN A 133 -13.69 0.55 3.55
CA GLN A 133 -14.34 -0.16 4.65
C GLN A 133 -13.55 -1.39 5.09
N LEU A 134 -12.95 -2.14 4.14
CA LEU A 134 -12.09 -3.28 4.48
C LEU A 134 -10.89 -2.84 5.34
N PHE A 135 -10.20 -1.76 4.95
CA PHE A 135 -9.09 -1.20 5.74
C PHE A 135 -9.55 -0.80 7.14
N LEU A 136 -10.65 -0.05 7.23
CA LEU A 136 -11.19 0.42 8.52
C LEU A 136 -11.57 -0.75 9.42
N GLN A 137 -12.20 -1.79 8.87
CA GLN A 137 -12.58 -2.97 9.63
C GLN A 137 -11.34 -3.71 10.16
N ILE A 138 -10.33 -3.97 9.31
CA ILE A 138 -9.09 -4.62 9.74
C ILE A 138 -8.42 -3.81 10.87
N TYR A 139 -8.29 -2.50 10.69
CA TYR A 139 -7.61 -1.64 11.69
C TYR A 139 -8.39 -1.55 13.00
N LYS A 140 -9.71 -1.45 12.94
CA LYS A 140 -10.59 -1.46 14.12
C LYS A 140 -10.43 -2.77 14.90
N ASP A 141 -10.54 -3.90 14.19
CA ASP A 141 -10.55 -5.23 14.82
C ASP A 141 -9.18 -5.59 15.41
N CYS A 142 -8.07 -5.09 14.85
CA CYS A 142 -6.74 -5.28 15.45
C CYS A 142 -6.34 -4.18 16.43
N GLY A 143 -7.27 -3.30 16.84
CA GLY A 143 -7.04 -2.30 17.87
C GLY A 143 -6.25 -1.06 17.44
N LEU A 144 -6.06 -0.83 16.15
CA LEU A 144 -5.34 0.33 15.63
C LEU A 144 -6.26 1.57 15.57
N LYS A 145 -6.41 2.24 16.70
CA LYS A 145 -7.20 3.46 16.82
C LYS A 145 -6.65 4.58 15.94
N GLY A 146 -7.53 5.28 15.21
CA GLY A 146 -7.17 6.41 14.34
C GLY A 146 -6.51 6.01 13.01
N ALA A 147 -6.27 4.72 12.73
CA ALA A 147 -5.80 4.27 11.44
C ALA A 147 -6.91 4.34 10.38
N THR A 148 -6.54 4.75 9.16
CA THR A 148 -7.45 4.90 8.03
C THR A 148 -6.86 4.21 6.79
N SER A 149 -7.63 4.11 5.71
CA SER A 149 -7.14 3.61 4.42
C SER A 149 -5.93 4.38 3.85
N HIS A 150 -5.64 5.57 4.38
CA HIS A 150 -4.46 6.37 4.02
C HIS A 150 -3.22 6.09 4.87
N SER A 151 -3.35 5.36 5.98
CA SER A 151 -2.25 5.14 6.94
C SER A 151 -1.07 4.40 6.32
N GLY A 152 -1.32 3.36 5.51
CA GLY A 152 -0.26 2.64 4.80
C GLY A 152 0.53 3.54 3.86
N ARG A 153 -0.17 4.31 3.06
CA ARG A 153 0.44 5.26 2.13
C ARG A 153 1.23 6.37 2.84
N ARG A 154 0.71 6.94 3.92
CA ARG A 154 1.46 7.90 4.74
C ARG A 154 2.76 7.29 5.26
N THR A 155 2.71 6.08 5.81
CA THR A 155 3.90 5.36 6.26
C THR A 155 4.90 5.13 5.13
N TYR A 156 4.46 4.77 3.93
CA TYR A 156 5.32 4.61 2.75
C TYR A 156 6.05 5.90 2.40
N ILE A 157 5.32 7.02 2.29
CA ILE A 157 5.86 8.34 1.96
C ILE A 157 6.86 8.79 3.03
N THR A 158 6.51 8.66 4.32
CA THR A 158 7.41 9.01 5.43
C THR A 158 8.71 8.19 5.39
N LYS A 159 8.64 6.90 5.10
CA LYS A 159 9.84 6.06 4.97
C LYS A 159 10.76 6.52 3.84
N LEU A 160 10.20 6.90 2.69
CA LEU A 160 11.00 7.41 1.57
C LEU A 160 11.61 8.77 1.90
N ALA A 161 10.86 9.66 2.54
CA ALA A 161 11.37 10.95 3.00
C ALA A 161 12.54 10.77 3.96
N ASN A 162 12.42 9.85 4.92
CA ASN A 162 13.46 9.54 5.91
C ASN A 162 14.70 8.88 5.30
N ALA A 163 14.54 8.18 4.18
CA ALA A 163 15.65 7.63 3.40
C ALA A 163 16.39 8.69 2.56
N GLY A 164 16.03 9.99 2.70
CA GLY A 164 16.66 11.09 1.98
C GLY A 164 16.24 11.23 0.52
N ILE A 165 15.12 10.62 0.13
CA ILE A 165 14.59 10.78 -1.22
C ILE A 165 14.20 12.24 -1.45
N ASN A 166 14.69 12.81 -2.56
CA ASN A 166 14.38 14.18 -2.95
C ASN A 166 12.85 14.40 -3.03
N VAL A 167 12.37 15.55 -2.52
CA VAL A 167 10.94 15.88 -2.43
C VAL A 167 10.22 15.83 -3.78
N ARG A 168 10.91 16.16 -4.87
CA ARG A 168 10.34 16.09 -6.23
C ARG A 168 10.07 14.64 -6.65
N LEU A 169 11.08 13.76 -6.46
CA LEU A 169 10.93 12.34 -6.73
C LEU A 169 9.89 11.70 -5.79
N LEU A 170 9.85 12.13 -4.53
CA LEU A 170 8.87 11.69 -3.56
C LEU A 170 7.44 12.07 -3.99
N ALA A 171 7.23 13.28 -4.50
CA ALA A 171 5.94 13.72 -5.03
C ALA A 171 5.50 12.88 -6.25
N GLU A 172 6.45 12.57 -7.14
CA GLU A 172 6.21 11.71 -8.31
C GLU A 172 5.83 10.29 -7.89
N LEU A 173 6.61 9.64 -7.02
CA LEU A 173 6.34 8.31 -6.48
C LEU A 173 5.00 8.26 -5.72
N ALA A 174 4.67 9.33 -5.01
CA ALA A 174 3.40 9.50 -4.36
C ALA A 174 2.25 9.83 -5.33
N GLY A 175 2.52 10.26 -6.56
CA GLY A 175 1.50 10.73 -7.50
C GLY A 175 0.77 11.98 -6.95
N HIS A 176 1.52 12.92 -6.38
CA HIS A 176 0.99 14.21 -5.97
C HIS A 176 1.15 15.22 -7.11
N LYS A 177 0.06 15.90 -7.48
CA LYS A 177 0.10 16.95 -8.52
C LYS A 177 0.89 18.18 -8.07
N HIS A 178 0.92 18.45 -6.78
CA HIS A 178 1.60 19.61 -6.20
C HIS A 178 2.60 19.17 -5.12
N ILE A 179 3.81 19.70 -5.18
CA ILE A 179 4.89 19.42 -4.22
C ILE A 179 4.47 19.81 -2.79
N SER A 180 3.68 20.87 -2.62
CA SER A 180 3.14 21.31 -1.33
C SER A 180 2.32 20.23 -0.60
N THR A 181 1.73 19.28 -1.32
CA THR A 181 1.02 18.13 -0.71
C THR A 181 1.99 17.12 -0.09
N THR A 182 3.24 17.08 -0.54
CA THR A 182 4.28 16.17 -0.05
C THR A 182 5.00 16.75 1.16
N GLN A 183 5.01 18.08 1.33
CA GLN A 183 5.71 18.80 2.40
C GLN A 183 4.89 18.93 3.69
N ARG A 184 3.61 18.54 3.69
CA ARG A 184 2.73 18.47 4.88
C ARG A 184 2.90 17.11 5.58
#